data_ba41e62e1c786aec07b9d4fc9dff70e9
#
_entry.id   ba41e62e1c786aec07b9d4fc9dff70e9
#
_cell.length_a   1.000
_cell.length_b   1.000
_cell.length_c   1.000
_cell.angle_alpha   90.00
_cell.angle_beta   90.00
_cell.angle_gamma   90.00
#
_symmetry.space_group_name_H-M   'P 1'
#
loop_
_entity.id
_entity.type
_entity.pdbx_description
1 polymer ?
#
loop_
_entity_poly.entity_id
_entity_poly.type
_entity_poly.pdbx_seq_one_letter_code
_entity_poly.pdbx_strand_id
1 'polypeptide(L)'
;VKSFDEIYAKYASQKAEEQASRCSQCGVPFCQVHCPLHNNIPDWLKLTAEDRMQEAFEISSSTNNMPEICGRICPQDRLCEGNCVIEQSGHGTVTIGSIEKYITDKAWEEGWVKNIEPVEERNQSVGIIGSGPAGLAAAEELRKKGFQVTIYDRYDRPGGLLIYGIPNFKLEKDIVIRRTNRLKESGIKFELNCDIGKDITFDDIKICLLYTSPSPRDGQ
;
A
#
# COMPACT_ATOMS: atom_id res chain seq x y z
N VAL A 1 17.91 -1.77 22.42
CA VAL A 1 17.59 -2.38 21.13
C VAL A 1 18.90 -2.88 20.58
N LYS A 2 19.03 -4.21 20.40
CA LYS A 2 20.28 -4.83 19.92
C LYS A 2 20.35 -4.94 18.39
N SER A 3 19.22 -4.72 17.68
CA SER A 3 19.15 -4.68 16.23
C SER A 3 18.11 -3.65 15.77
N PHE A 4 18.21 -3.21 14.51
CA PHE A 4 17.22 -2.36 13.85
C PHE A 4 16.29 -3.14 12.93
N ASP A 5 16.19 -4.47 13.15
CA ASP A 5 15.30 -5.34 12.40
C ASP A 5 13.83 -5.03 12.69
N GLU A 6 12.94 -5.47 11.81
CA GLU A 6 11.50 -5.25 11.97
C GLU A 6 10.97 -5.83 13.28
N ILE A 7 10.23 -5.02 14.03
CA ILE A 7 9.66 -5.42 15.34
C ILE A 7 8.46 -6.35 15.23
N TYR A 8 7.84 -6.42 14.05
CA TYR A 8 6.65 -7.24 13.82
C TYR A 8 7.06 -8.66 13.46
N ALA A 9 6.81 -9.60 14.36
CA ALA A 9 7.09 -11.01 14.11
C ALA A 9 6.35 -11.52 12.86
N LYS A 10 7.00 -12.39 12.10
CA LYS A 10 6.35 -13.09 11.00
C LYS A 10 5.41 -14.15 11.57
N TYR A 11 4.14 -14.14 11.16
CA TYR A 11 3.21 -15.21 11.54
C TYR A 11 3.55 -16.51 10.83
N ALA A 12 3.45 -17.61 11.56
CA ALA A 12 3.31 -18.93 10.95
C ALA A 12 1.87 -19.07 10.40
N SER A 13 1.66 -19.95 9.41
CA SER A 13 0.35 -20.15 8.77
C SER A 13 -0.74 -20.45 9.79
N GLN A 14 -0.50 -21.43 10.66
CA GLN A 14 -1.44 -21.79 11.72
C GLN A 14 -1.83 -20.62 12.61
N LYS A 15 -0.89 -19.72 12.93
CA LYS A 15 -1.19 -18.53 13.75
C LYS A 15 -2.03 -17.50 12.99
N ALA A 16 -1.79 -17.33 11.69
CA ALA A 16 -2.60 -16.45 10.87
C ALA A 16 -4.04 -16.96 10.76
N GLU A 17 -4.22 -18.25 10.50
CA GLU A 17 -5.53 -18.92 10.45
C GLU A 17 -6.27 -18.82 11.78
N GLU A 18 -5.59 -19.12 12.91
CA GLU A 18 -6.15 -19.00 14.27
C GLU A 18 -6.64 -17.58 14.57
N GLN A 19 -5.84 -16.55 14.24
CA GLN A 19 -6.24 -15.17 14.47
C GLN A 19 -7.35 -14.72 13.52
N ALA A 20 -7.30 -15.15 12.26
CA ALA A 20 -8.31 -14.82 11.26
C ALA A 20 -9.68 -15.46 11.61
N SER A 21 -9.68 -16.70 12.12
CA SER A 21 -10.90 -17.42 12.52
C SER A 21 -11.66 -16.78 13.70
N ARG A 22 -11.01 -15.88 14.45
CA ARG A 22 -11.67 -15.08 15.50
C ARG A 22 -12.62 -14.04 14.97
N CYS A 23 -12.58 -13.74 13.67
CA CYS A 23 -13.46 -12.75 13.06
C CYS A 23 -14.92 -13.21 13.09
N SER A 24 -15.79 -12.41 13.70
CA SER A 24 -17.23 -12.71 13.83
C SER A 24 -18.04 -12.48 12.55
N GLN A 25 -17.43 -12.09 11.44
CA GLN A 25 -18.10 -11.82 10.15
C GLN A 25 -19.32 -10.89 10.31
N CYS A 26 -19.10 -9.73 10.94
CA CYS A 26 -20.16 -8.80 11.34
C CYS A 26 -20.97 -8.31 10.14
N GLY A 27 -22.31 -8.25 10.27
CA GLY A 27 -23.19 -7.66 9.25
C GLY A 27 -22.94 -6.16 9.04
N VAL A 28 -22.47 -5.46 10.07
CA VAL A 28 -21.91 -4.09 9.98
C VAL A 28 -20.46 -4.15 10.43
N PRO A 29 -19.50 -4.24 9.50
CA PRO A 29 -18.09 -4.42 9.81
C PRO A 29 -17.45 -3.09 10.20
N PHE A 30 -17.45 -2.72 11.48
CA PHE A 30 -16.84 -1.48 11.97
C PHE A 30 -15.35 -1.36 11.62
N CYS A 31 -14.62 -2.47 11.57
CA CYS A 31 -13.22 -2.48 11.09
C CYS A 31 -13.10 -1.93 9.66
N GLN A 32 -14.00 -2.29 8.75
CA GLN A 32 -14.06 -1.78 7.38
C GLN A 32 -14.52 -0.31 7.35
N VAL A 33 -15.55 0.03 8.12
CA VAL A 33 -16.09 1.40 8.19
C VAL A 33 -15.03 2.40 8.67
N HIS A 34 -14.19 2.01 9.61
CA HIS A 34 -13.13 2.86 10.15
C HIS A 34 -11.79 2.75 9.38
N CYS A 35 -11.71 1.89 8.37
CA CYS A 35 -10.60 1.88 7.45
C CYS A 35 -10.77 3.02 6.43
N PRO A 36 -9.80 3.96 6.28
CA PRO A 36 -9.92 5.04 5.30
C PRO A 36 -10.07 4.58 3.84
N LEU A 37 -9.64 3.35 3.55
CA LEU A 37 -9.79 2.71 2.24
C LEU A 37 -11.06 1.85 2.12
N HIS A 38 -11.83 1.72 3.18
CA HIS A 38 -12.97 0.79 3.27
C HIS A 38 -12.60 -0.63 2.81
N ASN A 39 -11.42 -1.10 3.21
CA ASN A 39 -10.90 -2.40 2.80
C ASN A 39 -11.81 -3.54 3.28
N ASN A 40 -12.02 -4.54 2.45
CA ASN A 40 -12.89 -5.69 2.69
C ASN A 40 -12.32 -6.65 3.75
N ILE A 41 -12.09 -6.12 4.95
CA ILE A 41 -11.39 -6.80 6.05
C ILE A 41 -12.05 -8.13 6.45
N PRO A 42 -13.38 -8.23 6.67
CA PRO A 42 -13.99 -9.49 7.03
C PRO A 42 -13.81 -10.59 5.97
N ASP A 43 -13.87 -10.22 4.69
CA ASP A 43 -13.80 -11.17 3.59
C ASP A 43 -12.41 -11.81 3.50
N TRP A 44 -11.34 -11.00 3.48
CA TRP A 44 -10.01 -11.59 3.42
C TRP A 44 -9.59 -12.26 4.75
N LEU A 45 -10.16 -11.87 5.91
CA LEU A 45 -9.98 -12.63 7.15
C LEU A 45 -10.62 -14.01 7.05
N LYS A 46 -11.84 -14.11 6.50
CA LYS A 46 -12.50 -15.39 6.27
C LYS A 46 -11.67 -16.29 5.35
N LEU A 47 -11.22 -15.74 4.21
CA LEU A 47 -10.40 -16.48 3.27
C LEU A 47 -9.07 -16.94 3.89
N THR A 48 -8.45 -16.13 4.74
CA THR A 48 -7.25 -16.51 5.49
C THR A 48 -7.54 -17.66 6.47
N ALA A 49 -8.67 -17.63 7.17
CA ALA A 49 -9.09 -18.71 8.07
C ALA A 49 -9.39 -20.03 7.33
N GLU A 50 -9.73 -19.95 6.04
CA GLU A 50 -10.00 -21.09 5.16
C GLU A 50 -8.76 -21.54 4.35
N ASP A 51 -7.56 -20.98 4.63
CA ASP A 51 -6.29 -21.18 3.90
C ASP A 51 -6.38 -20.86 2.38
N ARG A 52 -7.30 -19.98 1.99
CA ARG A 52 -7.48 -19.48 0.61
C ARG A 52 -6.66 -18.22 0.40
N MET A 53 -5.35 -18.35 0.54
CA MET A 53 -4.44 -17.21 0.68
C MET A 53 -4.32 -16.34 -0.56
N GLN A 54 -4.35 -16.91 -1.76
CA GLN A 54 -4.31 -16.13 -3.00
C GLN A 54 -5.55 -15.25 -3.14
N GLU A 55 -6.72 -15.79 -2.87
CA GLU A 55 -7.98 -15.03 -2.91
C GLU A 55 -8.02 -13.96 -1.81
N ALA A 56 -7.49 -14.27 -0.60
CA ALA A 56 -7.34 -13.29 0.46
C ALA A 56 -6.46 -12.10 0.01
N PHE A 57 -5.36 -12.37 -0.71
CA PHE A 57 -4.51 -11.35 -1.29
C PHE A 57 -5.25 -10.52 -2.35
N GLU A 58 -5.96 -11.15 -3.27
CA GLU A 58 -6.72 -10.47 -4.32
C GLU A 58 -7.76 -9.51 -3.73
N ILE A 59 -8.51 -9.96 -2.71
CA ILE A 59 -9.51 -9.12 -2.02
C ILE A 59 -8.83 -7.98 -1.24
N SER A 60 -7.75 -8.24 -0.50
CA SER A 60 -7.06 -7.19 0.27
C SER A 60 -6.45 -6.12 -0.63
N SER A 61 -6.00 -6.51 -1.83
CA SER A 61 -5.38 -5.62 -2.83
C SER A 61 -6.39 -4.90 -3.72
N SER A 62 -7.67 -5.29 -3.68
CA SER A 62 -8.71 -4.70 -4.53
C SER A 62 -9.00 -3.22 -4.21
N THR A 63 -8.84 -2.84 -2.95
CA THR A 63 -9.05 -1.46 -2.46
C THR A 63 -7.78 -0.83 -1.89
N ASN A 64 -6.67 -1.58 -1.79
CA ASN A 64 -5.43 -1.13 -1.17
C ASN A 64 -4.22 -1.43 -2.06
N ASN A 65 -3.56 -0.40 -2.56
CA ASN A 65 -2.36 -0.55 -3.40
C ASN A 65 -1.12 -1.00 -2.62
N MET A 66 -1.11 -0.83 -1.29
CA MET A 66 0.06 -1.09 -0.44
C MET A 66 -0.33 -1.79 0.86
N PRO A 67 -0.95 -2.99 0.80
CA PRO A 67 -1.39 -3.69 2.01
C PRO A 67 -0.22 -4.05 2.93
N GLU A 68 0.98 -4.33 2.39
CA GLU A 68 2.18 -4.58 3.18
C GLU A 68 2.63 -3.36 4.02
N ILE A 69 2.35 -2.16 3.55
CA ILE A 69 2.65 -0.93 4.28
C ILE A 69 1.57 -0.70 5.35
N CYS A 70 0.29 -0.82 4.97
CA CYS A 70 -0.83 -0.65 5.89
C CYS A 70 -0.75 -1.63 7.06
N GLY A 71 -0.46 -2.91 6.81
CA GLY A 71 -0.31 -3.93 7.84
C GLY A 71 0.82 -3.66 8.85
N ARG A 72 1.80 -2.79 8.49
CA ARG A 72 2.94 -2.44 9.34
C ARG A 72 2.81 -1.10 10.05
N ILE A 73 2.25 -0.07 9.41
CA ILE A 73 2.38 1.31 9.91
C ILE A 73 1.06 2.04 10.17
N CYS A 74 -0.08 1.51 9.75
CA CYS A 74 -1.36 2.11 10.11
C CYS A 74 -1.52 2.16 11.65
N PRO A 75 -2.15 3.19 12.21
CA PRO A 75 -2.55 3.23 13.62
C PRO A 75 -3.79 2.34 13.83
N GLN A 76 -3.61 1.03 13.75
CA GLN A 76 -4.69 0.04 13.75
C GLN A 76 -5.54 0.08 15.04
N ASP A 77 -4.91 0.42 16.16
CA ASP A 77 -5.54 0.67 17.46
C ASP A 77 -6.60 1.77 17.45
N ARG A 78 -6.50 2.71 16.50
CA ARG A 78 -7.45 3.82 16.30
C ARG A 78 -8.38 3.60 15.11
N LEU A 79 -8.04 2.66 14.23
CA LEU A 79 -8.77 2.35 13.01
C LEU A 79 -9.45 0.98 13.10
N CYS A 80 -9.00 0.02 12.29
CA CYS A 80 -9.67 -1.27 12.13
C CYS A 80 -9.69 -2.10 13.43
N GLU A 81 -8.55 -2.26 14.11
CA GLU A 81 -8.44 -3.10 15.29
C GLU A 81 -9.17 -2.49 16.49
N GLY A 82 -8.97 -1.19 16.75
CA GLY A 82 -9.64 -0.49 17.85
C GLY A 82 -11.15 -0.41 17.71
N ASN A 83 -11.68 -0.53 16.49
CA ASN A 83 -13.12 -0.56 16.23
C ASN A 83 -13.65 -1.98 15.90
N CYS A 84 -12.85 -3.01 16.16
CA CYS A 84 -13.31 -4.39 16.04
C CYS A 84 -14.37 -4.69 17.11
N VAL A 85 -15.48 -5.33 16.72
CA VAL A 85 -16.55 -5.71 17.67
C VAL A 85 -16.02 -6.61 18.76
N ILE A 86 -15.08 -7.51 18.46
CA ILE A 86 -14.42 -8.39 19.43
C ILE A 86 -13.64 -7.57 20.48
N GLU A 87 -12.93 -6.51 20.04
CA GLU A 87 -12.26 -5.58 20.95
C GLU A 87 -13.25 -4.86 21.85
N GLN A 88 -14.29 -4.30 21.26
CA GLN A 88 -15.33 -3.55 21.98
C GLN A 88 -16.08 -4.42 23.00
N SER A 89 -16.12 -5.74 22.80
CA SER A 89 -16.71 -6.71 23.73
C SER A 89 -15.74 -7.16 24.85
N GLY A 90 -14.50 -6.66 24.86
CA GLY A 90 -13.49 -6.97 25.89
C GLY A 90 -12.75 -8.30 25.68
N HIS A 91 -12.85 -8.91 24.50
CA HIS A 91 -12.22 -10.21 24.21
C HIS A 91 -10.88 -10.08 23.46
N GLY A 92 -10.35 -8.86 23.35
CA GLY A 92 -9.13 -8.56 22.58
C GLY A 92 -9.35 -8.64 21.07
N THR A 93 -8.77 -7.70 20.33
CA THR A 93 -9.00 -7.57 18.90
C THR A 93 -8.50 -8.77 18.08
N VAL A 94 -9.06 -8.93 16.88
CA VAL A 94 -8.38 -9.69 15.81
C VAL A 94 -7.17 -8.89 15.36
N THR A 95 -6.00 -9.50 15.23
CA THR A 95 -4.75 -8.83 14.82
C THR A 95 -4.75 -8.58 13.31
N ILE A 96 -5.60 -7.64 12.89
CA ILE A 96 -5.93 -7.36 11.49
C ILE A 96 -4.68 -6.96 10.71
N GLY A 97 -3.90 -6.02 11.24
CA GLY A 97 -2.69 -5.56 10.57
C GLY A 97 -1.62 -6.65 10.41
N SER A 98 -1.43 -7.50 11.42
CA SER A 98 -0.48 -8.60 11.33
C SER A 98 -0.90 -9.66 10.31
N ILE A 99 -2.21 -9.87 10.14
CA ILE A 99 -2.74 -10.78 9.11
C ILE A 99 -2.60 -10.15 7.72
N GLU A 100 -2.92 -8.87 7.55
CA GLU A 100 -2.71 -8.14 6.28
C GLU A 100 -1.23 -8.20 5.84
N LYS A 101 -0.31 -7.96 6.79
CA LYS A 101 1.13 -8.14 6.57
C LYS A 101 1.44 -9.57 6.11
N TYR A 102 0.91 -10.59 6.81
CA TYR A 102 1.17 -12.00 6.48
C TYR A 102 0.67 -12.36 5.08
N ILE A 103 -0.58 -12.00 4.73
CA ILE A 103 -1.17 -12.22 3.40
C ILE A 103 -0.26 -11.66 2.31
N THR A 104 0.16 -10.42 2.49
CA THR A 104 0.93 -9.70 1.46
C THR A 104 2.36 -10.21 1.35
N ASP A 105 3.02 -10.49 2.47
CA ASP A 105 4.38 -11.03 2.45
C ASP A 105 4.39 -12.40 1.77
N LYS A 106 3.40 -13.26 2.07
CA LYS A 106 3.21 -14.54 1.37
C LYS A 106 2.95 -14.35 -0.12
N ALA A 107 2.13 -13.37 -0.50
CA ALA A 107 1.87 -13.08 -1.90
C ALA A 107 3.13 -12.67 -2.69
N TRP A 108 4.04 -11.93 -2.08
CA TRP A 108 5.34 -11.63 -2.66
C TRP A 108 6.24 -12.87 -2.76
N GLU A 109 6.28 -13.69 -1.72
CA GLU A 109 7.08 -14.94 -1.68
C GLU A 109 6.64 -15.93 -2.75
N GLU A 110 5.33 -16.09 -2.93
CA GLU A 110 4.71 -17.00 -3.91
C GLU A 110 4.64 -16.40 -5.34
N GLY A 111 5.05 -15.14 -5.50
CA GLY A 111 5.04 -14.47 -6.80
C GLY A 111 3.62 -14.17 -7.34
N TRP A 112 2.62 -13.99 -6.48
CA TRP A 112 1.27 -13.59 -6.90
C TRP A 112 1.19 -12.09 -7.21
N VAL A 113 2.09 -11.29 -6.66
CA VAL A 113 2.18 -9.86 -6.95
C VAL A 113 2.80 -9.66 -8.33
N LYS A 114 1.95 -9.51 -9.34
CA LYS A 114 2.39 -9.34 -10.74
C LYS A 114 2.63 -7.88 -11.09
N ASN A 115 3.41 -7.65 -12.14
CA ASN A 115 3.52 -6.34 -12.77
C ASN A 115 2.15 -5.89 -13.32
N ILE A 116 1.97 -4.60 -13.46
CA ILE A 116 0.72 -4.02 -13.96
C ILE A 116 0.76 -4.11 -15.49
N GLU A 117 -0.17 -4.89 -16.02
CA GLU A 117 -0.41 -4.99 -17.45
C GLU A 117 -1.81 -4.41 -17.72
N PRO A 118 -1.92 -3.19 -18.26
CA PRO A 118 -3.21 -2.60 -18.55
C PRO A 118 -3.88 -3.36 -19.71
N VAL A 119 -5.20 -3.43 -19.67
CA VAL A 119 -6.00 -4.08 -20.73
C VAL A 119 -5.82 -3.34 -22.07
N GLU A 120 -5.66 -2.02 -22.01
CA GLU A 120 -5.48 -1.16 -23.18
C GLU A 120 -4.51 -0.02 -22.84
N GLU A 121 -3.53 0.20 -23.70
CA GLU A 121 -2.60 1.33 -23.57
C GLU A 121 -3.26 2.62 -24.12
N ARG A 122 -3.17 3.68 -23.33
CA ARG A 122 -3.65 5.00 -23.70
C ARG A 122 -2.51 5.88 -24.22
N ASN A 123 -2.82 6.75 -25.16
CA ASN A 123 -1.86 7.74 -25.67
C ASN A 123 -1.65 8.93 -24.73
N GLN A 124 -2.50 9.04 -23.69
CA GLN A 124 -2.41 10.13 -22.72
C GLN A 124 -1.32 9.83 -21.68
N SER A 125 -0.59 10.87 -21.32
CA SER A 125 0.43 10.85 -20.26
C SER A 125 -0.02 11.67 -19.06
N VAL A 126 0.39 11.24 -17.86
CA VAL A 126 0.10 11.91 -16.58
C VAL A 126 1.39 12.11 -15.80
N GLY A 127 1.63 13.34 -15.36
CA GLY A 127 2.71 13.66 -14.43
C GLY A 127 2.20 13.71 -12.99
N ILE A 128 2.96 13.11 -12.09
CA ILE A 128 2.69 13.13 -10.66
C ILE A 128 3.88 13.78 -9.96
N ILE A 129 3.63 14.79 -9.14
CA ILE A 129 4.65 15.47 -8.35
C ILE A 129 4.69 14.85 -6.95
N GLY A 130 5.80 14.21 -6.61
CA GLY A 130 6.03 13.51 -5.36
C GLY A 130 5.83 12.01 -5.46
N SER A 131 6.85 11.25 -5.05
CA SER A 131 6.89 9.79 -5.01
C SER A 131 6.53 9.19 -3.64
N GLY A 132 5.84 9.96 -2.79
CA GLY A 132 5.32 9.47 -1.52
C GLY A 132 4.16 8.48 -1.70
N PRO A 133 3.57 7.95 -0.60
CA PRO A 133 2.49 6.95 -0.66
C PRO A 133 1.33 7.36 -1.58
N ALA A 134 0.90 8.61 -1.52
CA ALA A 134 -0.20 9.12 -2.35
C ALA A 134 0.15 9.11 -3.85
N GLY A 135 1.36 9.60 -4.20
CA GLY A 135 1.84 9.59 -5.58
C GLY A 135 2.02 8.19 -6.14
N LEU A 136 2.57 7.27 -5.34
CA LEU A 136 2.74 5.87 -5.74
C LEU A 136 1.38 5.17 -5.97
N ALA A 137 0.39 5.39 -5.08
CA ALA A 137 -0.94 4.82 -5.23
C ALA A 137 -1.66 5.40 -6.46
N ALA A 138 -1.60 6.73 -6.67
CA ALA A 138 -2.17 7.36 -7.85
C ALA A 138 -1.53 6.84 -9.14
N ALA A 139 -0.20 6.68 -9.16
CA ALA A 139 0.52 6.15 -10.30
C ALA A 139 0.11 4.71 -10.65
N GLU A 140 -0.06 3.86 -9.63
CA GLU A 140 -0.51 2.49 -9.81
C GLU A 140 -1.91 2.44 -10.43
N GLU A 141 -2.86 3.21 -9.90
CA GLU A 141 -4.23 3.25 -10.40
C GLU A 141 -4.34 3.82 -11.82
N LEU A 142 -3.57 4.85 -12.14
CA LEU A 142 -3.52 5.41 -13.48
C LEU A 142 -2.88 4.41 -14.47
N ARG A 143 -1.83 3.72 -14.05
CA ARG A 143 -1.18 2.71 -14.88
C ARG A 143 -2.09 1.52 -15.16
N LYS A 144 -2.85 1.04 -14.19
CA LYS A 144 -3.89 0.01 -14.38
C LYS A 144 -4.92 0.42 -15.44
N LYS A 145 -5.21 1.72 -15.55
CA LYS A 145 -6.12 2.29 -16.56
C LYS A 145 -5.45 2.56 -17.92
N GLY A 146 -4.18 2.22 -18.08
CA GLY A 146 -3.43 2.32 -19.33
C GLY A 146 -2.75 3.65 -19.59
N PHE A 147 -2.78 4.59 -18.65
CA PHE A 147 -2.07 5.86 -18.82
C PHE A 147 -0.56 5.68 -18.74
N GLN A 148 0.16 6.49 -19.53
CA GLN A 148 1.60 6.64 -19.39
C GLN A 148 1.88 7.54 -18.20
N VAL A 149 2.58 7.04 -17.18
CA VAL A 149 2.76 7.77 -15.90
C VAL A 149 4.22 8.11 -15.69
N THR A 150 4.48 9.37 -15.33
CA THR A 150 5.80 9.83 -14.89
C THR A 150 5.67 10.47 -13.52
N ILE A 151 6.46 10.02 -12.55
CA ILE A 151 6.54 10.59 -11.19
C ILE A 151 7.81 11.42 -11.09
N TYR A 152 7.67 12.69 -10.70
CA TYR A 152 8.77 13.61 -10.43
C TYR A 152 8.99 13.70 -8.92
N ASP A 153 10.23 13.59 -8.46
CA ASP A 153 10.56 13.76 -7.05
C ASP A 153 11.91 14.46 -6.87
N ARG A 154 11.96 15.39 -5.93
CA ARG A 154 13.20 16.11 -5.59
C ARG A 154 14.28 15.25 -4.94
N TYR A 155 13.90 14.11 -4.40
CA TYR A 155 14.81 13.19 -3.71
C TYR A 155 15.38 12.12 -4.64
N ASP A 156 16.44 11.49 -4.19
CA ASP A 156 17.20 10.47 -4.94
C ASP A 156 16.54 9.09 -4.98
N ARG A 157 15.55 8.84 -4.12
CA ARG A 157 14.83 7.56 -3.99
C ARG A 157 13.32 7.75 -3.89
N PRO A 158 12.52 6.91 -4.56
CA PRO A 158 11.08 6.96 -4.46
C PRO A 158 10.60 6.38 -3.13
N GLY A 159 9.45 6.84 -2.64
CA GLY A 159 8.82 6.36 -1.40
C GLY A 159 8.52 7.45 -0.39
N GLY A 160 9.08 8.66 -0.55
CA GLY A 160 8.86 9.77 0.36
C GLY A 160 9.12 9.41 1.82
N LEU A 161 8.18 9.67 2.73
CA LEU A 161 8.35 9.35 4.14
C LEU A 161 8.50 7.84 4.44
N LEU A 162 8.07 6.96 3.56
CA LEU A 162 8.30 5.52 3.71
C LEU A 162 9.81 5.19 3.72
N ILE A 163 10.59 5.91 2.92
CA ILE A 163 12.06 5.78 2.84
C ILE A 163 12.76 6.67 3.86
N TYR A 164 12.38 7.96 3.92
CA TYR A 164 13.15 8.97 4.66
C TYR A 164 12.65 9.25 6.07
N GLY A 165 11.39 8.91 6.40
CA GLY A 165 10.76 9.30 7.65
C GLY A 165 10.50 8.16 8.64
N ILE A 166 10.14 6.98 8.15
CA ILE A 166 9.77 5.85 9.01
C ILE A 166 11.01 5.06 9.40
N PRO A 167 11.26 4.78 10.69
CA PRO A 167 12.39 3.97 11.13
C PRO A 167 12.36 2.55 10.57
N ASN A 168 13.55 1.97 10.30
CA ASN A 168 13.69 0.64 9.70
C ASN A 168 13.01 -0.46 10.54
N PHE A 169 13.06 -0.36 11.86
CA PHE A 169 12.43 -1.33 12.76
C PHE A 169 10.87 -1.36 12.66
N LYS A 170 10.24 -0.32 12.08
CA LYS A 170 8.79 -0.30 11.79
C LYS A 170 8.48 -0.67 10.35
N LEU A 171 9.35 -0.33 9.43
CA LEU A 171 9.19 -0.59 8.01
C LEU A 171 10.56 -0.76 7.36
N GLU A 172 10.95 -1.98 7.08
CA GLU A 172 12.18 -2.29 6.36
C GLU A 172 12.14 -1.67 4.97
N LYS A 173 13.26 -1.08 4.56
CA LYS A 173 13.33 -0.33 3.30
C LYS A 173 13.16 -1.23 2.08
N ASP A 174 13.56 -2.48 2.18
CA ASP A 174 13.40 -3.47 1.11
C ASP A 174 11.92 -3.70 0.73
N ILE A 175 11.00 -3.56 1.71
CA ILE A 175 9.55 -3.62 1.46
C ILE A 175 9.11 -2.49 0.52
N VAL A 176 9.62 -1.28 0.75
CA VAL A 176 9.30 -0.11 -0.10
C VAL A 176 9.99 -0.23 -1.46
N ILE A 177 11.25 -0.66 -1.46
CA ILE A 177 12.06 -0.83 -2.68
C ILE A 177 11.41 -1.86 -3.61
N ARG A 178 11.00 -3.03 -3.10
CA ARG A 178 10.34 -4.05 -3.93
C ARG A 178 9.03 -3.50 -4.56
N ARG A 179 8.25 -2.73 -3.81
CA ARG A 179 7.02 -2.09 -4.33
C ARG A 179 7.32 -1.07 -5.43
N THR A 180 8.28 -0.19 -5.21
CA THR A 180 8.65 0.82 -6.20
C THR A 180 9.32 0.20 -7.45
N ASN A 181 10.07 -0.89 -7.30
CA ASN A 181 10.63 -1.62 -8.42
C ASN A 181 9.52 -2.25 -9.29
N ARG A 182 8.51 -2.87 -8.67
CA ARG A 182 7.34 -3.38 -9.39
C ARG A 182 6.67 -2.28 -10.22
N LEU A 183 6.53 -1.07 -9.68
CA LEU A 183 5.93 0.05 -10.41
C LEU A 183 6.81 0.48 -11.60
N LYS A 184 8.13 0.51 -11.43
CA LYS A 184 9.07 0.76 -12.54
C LYS A 184 8.97 -0.30 -13.63
N GLU A 185 8.98 -1.57 -13.26
CA GLU A 185 8.85 -2.70 -14.18
C GLU A 185 7.48 -2.72 -14.88
N SER A 186 6.46 -2.11 -14.28
CA SER A 186 5.13 -1.88 -14.88
C SER A 186 5.08 -0.70 -15.86
N GLY A 187 6.21 -0.06 -16.15
CA GLY A 187 6.31 1.03 -17.12
C GLY A 187 6.09 2.44 -16.55
N ILE A 188 6.00 2.60 -15.22
CA ILE A 188 5.96 3.92 -14.59
C ILE A 188 7.37 4.51 -14.56
N LYS A 189 7.53 5.72 -15.10
CA LYS A 189 8.78 6.45 -15.10
C LYS A 189 8.98 7.22 -13.80
N PHE A 190 10.22 7.29 -13.33
CA PHE A 190 10.60 8.04 -12.13
C PHE A 190 11.72 9.01 -12.51
N GLU A 191 11.41 10.30 -12.46
CA GLU A 191 12.35 11.41 -12.62
C GLU A 191 12.72 11.92 -11.22
N LEU A 192 13.80 11.35 -10.68
CA LEU A 192 14.31 11.64 -9.33
C LEU A 192 15.34 12.77 -9.38
N ASN A 193 15.65 13.38 -8.22
CA ASN A 193 16.50 14.58 -8.12
C ASN A 193 15.96 15.73 -9.00
N CYS A 194 14.66 15.84 -9.16
CA CYS A 194 13.98 16.82 -9.97
C CYS A 194 13.01 17.63 -9.12
N ASP A 195 13.39 18.85 -8.75
CA ASP A 195 12.58 19.77 -7.95
C ASP A 195 11.72 20.65 -8.86
N ILE A 196 10.42 20.36 -8.91
CA ILE A 196 9.49 21.08 -9.77
C ILE A 196 9.32 22.51 -9.23
N GLY A 197 9.44 23.47 -10.13
CA GLY A 197 9.48 24.91 -9.83
C GLY A 197 10.89 25.47 -9.64
N LYS A 198 11.91 24.59 -9.58
CA LYS A 198 13.32 25.00 -9.50
C LYS A 198 14.13 24.46 -10.68
N ASP A 199 14.12 23.14 -10.89
CA ASP A 199 14.90 22.48 -11.95
C ASP A 199 14.10 22.42 -13.26
N ILE A 200 12.80 22.22 -13.17
CA ILE A 200 11.85 22.22 -14.29
C ILE A 200 10.63 23.04 -13.87
N THR A 201 10.12 23.90 -14.77
CA THR A 201 8.92 24.66 -14.49
C THR A 201 7.66 23.82 -14.63
N PHE A 202 6.58 24.26 -14.00
CA PHE A 202 5.29 23.59 -14.13
C PHE A 202 4.75 23.64 -15.57
N ASP A 203 5.06 24.71 -16.30
CA ASP A 203 4.65 24.87 -17.70
C ASP A 203 5.42 23.92 -18.62
N ASP A 204 6.69 23.65 -18.35
CA ASP A 204 7.47 22.66 -19.11
C ASP A 204 6.85 21.25 -18.97
N ILE A 205 6.39 20.90 -17.76
CA ILE A 205 5.71 19.61 -17.51
C ILE A 205 4.40 19.56 -18.29
N LYS A 206 3.59 20.63 -18.29
CA LYS A 206 2.32 20.67 -19.03
C LYS A 206 2.47 20.47 -20.52
N ILE A 207 3.57 20.95 -21.10
CA ILE A 207 3.87 20.77 -22.52
C ILE A 207 4.11 19.28 -22.84
N CYS A 208 4.69 18.53 -21.90
CA CYS A 208 5.03 17.12 -22.07
C CYS A 208 3.93 16.17 -21.61
N LEU A 209 2.94 16.63 -20.84
CA LEU A 209 1.94 15.82 -20.19
C LEU A 209 0.53 16.38 -20.41
N LEU A 210 -0.41 15.48 -20.68
CA LEU A 210 -1.80 15.87 -20.89
C LEU A 210 -2.49 16.29 -19.58
N TYR A 211 -2.05 15.76 -18.44
CA TYR A 211 -2.63 16.01 -17.13
C TYR A 211 -1.58 15.95 -16.02
N THR A 212 -1.69 16.82 -15.03
CA THR A 212 -0.82 16.84 -13.85
C THR A 212 -1.69 16.82 -12.58
N SER A 213 -1.27 16.03 -11.58
CA SER A 213 -1.91 16.00 -10.26
C SER A 213 -0.89 16.48 -9.21
N PRO A 214 -1.09 17.65 -8.61
CA PRO A 214 -0.22 18.14 -7.54
C PRO A 214 -0.42 17.34 -6.24
N SER A 215 0.65 17.20 -5.47
CA SER A 215 0.57 16.65 -4.12
C SER A 215 -0.14 17.65 -3.18
N PRO A 216 -0.89 17.17 -2.15
CA PRO A 216 -1.47 18.05 -1.13
C PRO A 216 -0.48 18.95 -0.38
N ARG A 217 0.83 18.71 -0.51
CA ARG A 217 1.90 19.51 0.12
C ARG A 217 2.43 20.66 -0.74
N ASP A 218 2.03 20.74 -2.00
CA ASP A 218 2.56 21.75 -2.93
C ASP A 218 1.98 23.16 -2.70
N GLY A 219 1.10 23.33 -1.72
CA GLY A 219 0.47 24.59 -1.30
C GLY A 219 0.94 25.12 0.07
N GLN A 220 2.02 24.57 0.65
CA GLN A 220 2.55 25.03 1.95
C GLN A 220 3.94 25.63 1.82
#